data_e85ebd7890440568bb7449eb49c01986
#
_entry.id   e85ebd7890440568bb7449eb49c01986
#
_cell.length_a   1.000
_cell.length_b   1.000
_cell.length_c   1.000
_cell.angle_alpha   90.00
_cell.angle_beta   90.00
_cell.angle_gamma   90.00
#
_symmetry.space_group_name_H-M   'P 1'
#
loop_
_entity.id
_entity.type
_entity.pdbx_description
1 polymer ?
#
loop_
_entity_poly.entity_id
_entity_poly.type
_entity_poly.pdbx_seq_one_letter_code
_entity_poly.pdbx_strand_id
1 'polypeptide(L)'
;MKGIVLHGTSDVRYENVADPVIEQPRDIIVKTLACGICGSDLHLLHGTMPPVLGEQPSTYCIGHEAVGEVVETGREVSALKVGDTVIVPAAVGCGRCRPCLRGNIKKCENNGLGVFGFGTGLGGCQAEAVRVPAGDVNAMRLPEGVGVEQGIALTDNLPTAY
;
A
#
# COMPACT_ATOMS: atom_id res chain seq x y z
N MET A 1 9.01 14.16 1.08
CA MET A 1 7.79 14.18 0.26
C MET A 1 6.57 14.65 1.04
N LYS A 2 5.42 14.85 0.40
CA LYS A 2 4.15 15.18 1.05
C LYS A 2 3.29 13.93 1.22
N GLY A 3 2.49 13.92 2.30
CA GLY A 3 1.55 12.83 2.60
C GLY A 3 0.40 13.29 3.49
N ILE A 4 -0.64 12.49 3.53
CA ILE A 4 -1.80 12.67 4.42
C ILE A 4 -1.54 11.87 5.70
N VAL A 5 -1.41 12.54 6.81
CA VAL A 5 -1.04 11.97 8.11
C VAL A 5 -2.18 12.08 9.10
N LEU A 6 -2.54 10.97 9.73
CA LEU A 6 -3.49 10.91 10.83
C LEU A 6 -2.74 11.19 12.14
N HIS A 7 -3.21 12.16 12.93
CA HIS A 7 -2.70 12.53 14.24
C HIS A 7 -3.65 12.13 15.39
N GLY A 8 -4.70 11.41 15.08
CA GLY A 8 -5.73 10.97 16.00
C GLY A 8 -7.12 11.23 15.46
N THR A 9 -8.14 10.98 16.27
CA THR A 9 -9.53 11.11 15.85
C THR A 9 -9.83 12.52 15.32
N SER A 10 -10.32 12.59 14.11
CA SER A 10 -10.68 13.81 13.38
C SER A 10 -9.52 14.80 13.13
N ASP A 11 -8.26 14.36 13.25
CA ASP A 11 -7.09 15.17 12.99
C ASP A 11 -6.25 14.54 11.86
N VAL A 12 -6.50 15.00 10.64
CA VAL A 12 -5.77 14.61 9.43
C VAL A 12 -5.08 15.83 8.83
N ARG A 13 -3.79 15.70 8.52
CA ARG A 13 -2.96 16.81 8.05
C ARG A 13 -2.21 16.45 6.79
N TYR A 14 -2.10 17.42 5.86
CA TYR A 14 -1.21 17.34 4.70
C TYR A 14 0.14 17.95 5.06
N GLU A 15 1.14 17.12 5.27
CA GLU A 15 2.43 17.56 5.80
C GLU A 15 3.62 16.86 5.17
N ASN A 16 4.82 17.25 5.57
CA ASN A 16 6.04 16.57 5.14
C ASN A 16 6.22 15.26 5.88
N VAL A 17 6.45 14.19 5.13
CA VAL A 17 6.82 12.87 5.63
C VAL A 17 8.16 12.44 5.02
N ALA A 18 8.82 11.46 5.62
CA ALA A 18 10.06 10.91 5.07
C ALA A 18 9.82 10.31 3.69
N ASP A 19 10.78 10.46 2.79
CA ASP A 19 10.75 9.78 1.52
C ASP A 19 10.91 8.26 1.73
N PRO A 20 10.16 7.43 0.99
CA PRO A 20 10.35 5.98 1.07
C PRO A 20 11.70 5.58 0.47
N VAL A 21 12.32 4.56 1.06
CA VAL A 21 13.59 3.99 0.57
C VAL A 21 13.47 2.49 0.38
N ILE A 22 14.29 1.92 -0.51
CA ILE A 22 14.42 0.46 -0.63
C ILE A 22 15.04 -0.08 0.65
N GLU A 23 14.30 -0.88 1.39
CA GLU A 23 14.77 -1.52 2.62
C GLU A 23 15.23 -2.96 2.37
N GLN A 24 14.59 -3.64 1.42
CA GLN A 24 14.90 -5.02 1.05
C GLN A 24 15.17 -5.14 -0.45
N PRO A 25 16.01 -6.09 -0.87
CA PRO A 25 16.37 -6.25 -2.29
C PRO A 25 15.18 -6.49 -3.25
N ARG A 26 14.03 -6.87 -2.74
CA ARG A 26 12.81 -7.16 -3.51
C ARG A 26 11.78 -6.03 -3.49
N ASP A 27 12.07 -4.93 -2.81
CA ASP A 27 11.15 -3.80 -2.70
C ASP A 27 11.15 -2.97 -3.99
N ILE A 28 10.07 -2.23 -4.19
CA ILE A 28 9.98 -1.17 -5.18
C ILE A 28 9.50 0.12 -4.52
N ILE A 29 9.85 1.25 -5.13
CA ILE A 29 9.24 2.54 -4.81
C ILE A 29 8.29 2.91 -5.94
N VAL A 30 7.07 3.24 -5.56
CA VAL A 30 6.00 3.63 -6.48
C VAL A 30 5.64 5.08 -6.21
N LYS A 31 5.78 5.94 -7.23
CA LYS A 31 5.25 7.30 -7.24
C LYS A 31 3.75 7.23 -7.44
N THR A 32 2.97 7.75 -6.49
CA THR A 32 1.51 7.69 -6.54
C THR A 32 0.98 8.61 -7.65
N LEU A 33 0.21 8.05 -8.57
CA LEU A 33 -0.52 8.78 -9.61
C LEU A 33 -1.96 9.03 -9.21
N ALA A 34 -2.56 8.08 -8.51
CA ALA A 34 -3.89 8.20 -7.92
C ALA A 34 -3.98 7.33 -6.66
N CYS A 35 -4.79 7.76 -5.70
CA CYS A 35 -5.11 7.02 -4.49
C CYS A 35 -6.60 7.11 -4.19
N GLY A 36 -7.22 5.99 -3.82
CA GLY A 36 -8.60 5.94 -3.38
C GLY A 36 -8.77 6.37 -1.92
N ILE A 37 -10.02 6.66 -1.56
CA ILE A 37 -10.46 6.83 -0.17
C ILE A 37 -11.51 5.77 0.10
N CYS A 38 -11.21 4.86 1.03
CA CYS A 38 -12.07 3.76 1.42
C CYS A 38 -12.90 4.12 2.67
N GLY A 39 -13.97 3.38 2.92
CA GLY A 39 -14.70 3.45 4.19
C GLY A 39 -13.81 3.18 5.41
N SER A 40 -12.76 2.38 5.25
CA SER A 40 -11.77 2.12 6.30
C SER A 40 -11.00 3.37 6.72
N ASP A 41 -10.66 4.27 5.77
CA ASP A 41 -10.00 5.56 6.08
C ASP A 41 -10.92 6.44 6.95
N LEU A 42 -12.24 6.38 6.70
CA LEU A 42 -13.21 7.09 7.53
C LEU A 42 -13.32 6.48 8.93
N HIS A 43 -13.21 5.15 9.05
CA HIS A 43 -13.15 4.51 10.37
C HIS A 43 -11.90 4.93 11.15
N LEU A 44 -10.75 5.05 10.50
CA LEU A 44 -9.52 5.59 11.11
C LEU A 44 -9.74 7.04 11.57
N LEU A 45 -10.28 7.89 10.69
CA LEU A 45 -10.57 9.30 10.99
C LEU A 45 -11.50 9.45 12.18
N HIS A 46 -12.55 8.64 12.28
CA HIS A 46 -13.54 8.70 13.35
C HIS A 46 -13.14 7.93 14.62
N GLY A 47 -11.99 7.26 14.64
CA GLY A 47 -11.55 6.44 15.76
C GLY A 47 -12.44 5.22 16.03
N THR A 48 -13.15 4.72 15.01
CA THR A 48 -14.08 3.59 15.11
C THR A 48 -13.50 2.29 14.56
N MET A 49 -12.19 2.29 14.18
CA MET A 49 -11.52 1.08 13.72
C MET A 49 -11.41 0.07 14.87
N PRO A 50 -11.82 -1.19 14.65
CA PRO A 50 -11.63 -2.24 15.64
C PRO A 50 -10.16 -2.45 15.97
N PRO A 51 -9.79 -2.84 17.21
CA PRO A 51 -8.40 -3.06 17.62
C PRO A 51 -7.79 -4.36 17.06
N VAL A 52 -8.21 -4.77 15.88
CA VAL A 52 -7.72 -5.99 15.20
C VAL A 52 -6.30 -5.89 14.67
N LEU A 53 -5.76 -4.68 14.60
CA LEU A 53 -4.43 -4.41 14.06
C LEU A 53 -3.36 -4.15 15.15
N GLY A 54 -3.70 -4.36 16.43
CA GLY A 54 -2.81 -4.08 17.55
C GLY A 54 -2.70 -2.59 17.89
N GLU A 55 -1.70 -2.23 18.72
CA GLU A 55 -1.40 -0.84 19.03
C GLU A 55 -0.86 -0.14 17.79
N GLN A 56 -1.46 1.00 17.45
CA GLN A 56 -1.05 1.84 16.33
C GLN A 56 -0.17 2.97 16.82
N PRO A 57 0.81 3.44 16.03
CA PRO A 57 1.54 4.65 16.37
C PRO A 57 0.57 5.84 16.47
N SER A 58 0.95 6.83 17.25
CA SER A 58 0.14 8.05 17.44
C SER A 58 -0.07 8.85 16.14
N THR A 59 0.87 8.70 15.20
CA THR A 59 0.84 9.38 13.90
C THR A 59 1.35 8.46 12.79
N TYR A 60 0.67 8.43 11.67
CA TYR A 60 1.08 7.66 10.48
C TYR A 60 0.39 8.15 9.22
N CYS A 61 1.04 7.95 8.08
CA CYS A 61 0.45 8.24 6.77
C CYS A 61 -0.64 7.21 6.45
N ILE A 62 -1.79 7.67 5.99
CA ILE A 62 -2.97 6.84 5.67
C ILE A 62 -3.07 6.51 4.18
N GLY A 63 -4.10 5.74 3.80
CA GLY A 63 -4.38 5.30 2.44
C GLY A 63 -3.79 3.93 2.11
N HIS A 64 -4.57 3.13 1.39
CA HIS A 64 -4.23 1.74 1.05
C HIS A 64 -4.67 1.33 -0.36
N GLU A 65 -5.09 2.28 -1.18
CA GLU A 65 -5.52 2.06 -2.55
C GLU A 65 -4.70 2.95 -3.48
N ALA A 66 -3.73 2.40 -4.21
CA ALA A 66 -2.93 3.23 -5.09
C ALA A 66 -2.69 2.60 -6.47
N VAL A 67 -2.67 3.47 -7.46
CA VAL A 67 -2.07 3.23 -8.77
C VAL A 67 -0.93 4.22 -8.94
N GLY A 68 0.23 3.75 -9.39
CA GLY A 68 1.38 4.61 -9.50
C GLY A 68 2.43 4.08 -10.48
N GLU A 69 3.48 4.86 -10.67
CA GLU A 69 4.62 4.54 -11.52
C GLU A 69 5.78 4.01 -10.66
N VAL A 70 6.37 2.91 -11.05
CA VAL A 70 7.60 2.40 -10.43
C VAL A 70 8.74 3.37 -10.74
N VAL A 71 9.33 3.97 -9.70
CA VAL A 71 10.44 4.92 -9.84
C VAL A 71 11.77 4.35 -9.37
N GLU A 72 11.74 3.30 -8.55
CA GLU A 72 12.95 2.60 -8.10
C GLU A 72 12.63 1.12 -7.87
N THR A 73 13.62 0.26 -8.14
CA THR A 73 13.52 -1.19 -7.91
C THR A 73 14.72 -1.70 -7.12
N GLY A 74 14.47 -2.59 -6.16
CA GLY A 74 15.52 -3.35 -5.51
C GLY A 74 16.18 -4.33 -6.50
N ARG A 75 17.43 -4.73 -6.20
CA ARG A 75 18.27 -5.54 -7.10
C ARG A 75 17.71 -6.94 -7.43
N GLU A 76 16.77 -7.46 -6.65
CA GLU A 76 16.16 -8.78 -6.85
C GLU A 76 14.75 -8.68 -7.47
N VAL A 77 14.31 -7.49 -7.84
CA VAL A 77 13.07 -7.30 -8.62
C VAL A 77 13.35 -7.70 -10.06
N SER A 78 12.50 -8.52 -10.64
CA SER A 78 12.71 -9.09 -11.98
C SER A 78 11.52 -8.95 -12.93
N ALA A 79 10.31 -8.92 -12.38
CA ALA A 79 9.08 -8.83 -13.18
C ALA A 79 8.68 -7.38 -13.48
N LEU A 80 9.07 -6.43 -12.64
CA LEU A 80 8.77 -5.01 -12.78
C LEU A 80 10.02 -4.20 -13.09
N LYS A 81 9.85 -3.06 -13.74
CA LYS A 81 10.93 -2.12 -14.08
C LYS A 81 10.48 -0.67 -13.83
N VAL A 82 11.44 0.23 -13.69
CA VAL A 82 11.19 1.69 -13.64
C VAL A 82 10.41 2.13 -14.87
N GLY A 83 9.38 2.94 -14.66
CA GLY A 83 8.43 3.40 -15.67
C GLY A 83 7.19 2.52 -15.85
N ASP A 84 7.13 1.32 -15.24
CA ASP A 84 5.90 0.53 -15.25
C ASP A 84 4.82 1.21 -14.40
N THR A 85 3.61 1.35 -14.93
CA THR A 85 2.44 1.74 -14.15
C THR A 85 1.87 0.49 -13.48
N VAL A 86 1.68 0.57 -12.17
CA VAL A 86 1.29 -0.58 -11.34
C VAL A 86 0.09 -0.26 -10.44
N ILE A 87 -0.67 -1.32 -10.15
CA ILE A 87 -1.68 -1.38 -9.11
C ILE A 87 -0.99 -1.85 -7.82
N VAL A 88 -1.21 -1.13 -6.73
CA VAL A 88 -0.73 -1.48 -5.39
C VAL A 88 -1.92 -1.92 -4.55
N PRO A 89 -2.03 -3.21 -4.17
CA PRO A 89 -3.14 -3.71 -3.37
C PRO A 89 -3.05 -3.23 -1.92
N ALA A 90 -4.18 -3.17 -1.23
CA ALA A 90 -4.26 -2.74 0.16
C ALA A 90 -3.39 -3.58 1.10
N ALA A 91 -3.34 -4.88 0.90
CA ALA A 91 -2.60 -5.81 1.74
C ALA A 91 -1.41 -6.42 1.00
N VAL A 92 -0.33 -6.70 1.74
CA VAL A 92 0.89 -7.29 1.20
C VAL A 92 1.24 -8.62 1.86
N GLY A 93 1.93 -9.47 1.11
CA GLY A 93 2.46 -10.73 1.57
C GLY A 93 3.92 -10.94 1.18
N CYS A 94 4.63 -11.83 1.85
CA CYS A 94 6.05 -12.10 1.56
C CYS A 94 6.28 -12.88 0.24
N GLY A 95 5.25 -13.52 -0.32
CA GLY A 95 5.32 -14.34 -1.53
C GLY A 95 6.07 -15.68 -1.39
N ARG A 96 6.55 -16.03 -0.18
CA ARG A 96 7.42 -17.22 0.05
C ARG A 96 6.85 -18.22 1.03
N CYS A 97 5.99 -17.79 1.97
CA CYS A 97 5.38 -18.69 2.93
C CYS A 97 4.24 -19.51 2.31
N ARG A 98 3.86 -20.59 2.99
CA ARG A 98 2.84 -21.51 2.50
C ARG A 98 1.49 -20.84 2.16
N PRO A 99 0.93 -19.92 2.98
CA PRO A 99 -0.26 -19.18 2.61
C PRO A 99 -0.08 -18.32 1.36
N CYS A 100 1.02 -17.57 1.25
CA CYS A 100 1.28 -16.72 0.08
C CYS A 100 1.37 -17.54 -1.22
N LEU A 101 2.08 -18.67 -1.20
CA LEU A 101 2.21 -19.55 -2.36
C LEU A 101 0.87 -20.20 -2.79
N ARG A 102 -0.13 -20.15 -1.93
CA ARG A 102 -1.51 -20.59 -2.21
C ARG A 102 -2.44 -19.43 -2.59
N GLY A 103 -1.90 -18.22 -2.80
CA GLY A 103 -2.68 -17.03 -3.12
C GLY A 103 -3.37 -16.38 -1.92
N ASN A 104 -3.13 -16.84 -0.69
CA ASN A 104 -3.74 -16.28 0.50
C ASN A 104 -2.78 -15.34 1.24
N ILE A 105 -2.50 -14.20 0.64
CA ILE A 105 -1.55 -13.22 1.18
C ILE A 105 -1.98 -12.63 2.52
N LYS A 106 -3.30 -12.54 2.78
CA LYS A 106 -3.85 -12.07 4.07
C LYS A 106 -3.41 -12.92 5.26
N LYS A 107 -3.03 -14.17 5.03
CA LYS A 107 -2.51 -15.10 6.05
C LYS A 107 -0.99 -15.25 5.99
N CYS A 108 -0.29 -14.24 5.47
CA CYS A 108 1.16 -14.25 5.42
C CYS A 108 1.78 -14.45 6.81
N GLU A 109 2.63 -15.47 6.94
CA GLU A 109 3.28 -15.82 8.20
C GLU A 109 4.43 -14.87 8.57
N ASN A 110 4.95 -14.11 7.60
CA ASN A 110 6.12 -13.26 7.79
C ASN A 110 5.80 -11.76 7.96
N ASN A 111 4.66 -11.29 7.48
CA ASN A 111 4.30 -9.87 7.50
C ASN A 111 3.07 -9.58 8.38
N GLY A 112 2.49 -10.59 9.02
CA GLY A 112 1.22 -10.43 9.73
C GLY A 112 0.12 -9.89 8.79
N LEU A 113 -0.69 -8.98 9.27
CA LEU A 113 -1.62 -8.19 8.47
C LEU A 113 -0.91 -6.95 7.95
N GLY A 114 0.01 -7.11 6.97
CA GLY A 114 0.64 -5.98 6.30
C GLY A 114 -0.38 -5.26 5.43
N VAL A 115 -0.95 -4.18 5.95
CA VAL A 115 -1.89 -3.31 5.25
C VAL A 115 -1.31 -1.90 5.21
N PHE A 116 -1.31 -1.28 4.04
CA PHE A 116 -0.87 0.10 3.90
C PHE A 116 -1.79 1.05 4.67
N GLY A 117 -1.22 2.13 5.21
CA GLY A 117 -2.01 3.22 5.78
C GLY A 117 -2.74 2.92 7.09
N PHE A 118 -2.40 1.82 7.77
CA PHE A 118 -3.02 1.41 9.03
C PHE A 118 -2.06 1.42 10.22
N GLY A 119 -0.93 2.11 10.12
CA GLY A 119 0.05 2.17 11.21
C GLY A 119 0.78 0.85 11.48
N THR A 120 0.76 -0.10 10.56
CA THR A 120 1.33 -1.46 10.70
C THR A 120 2.82 -1.54 10.34
N GLY A 121 3.51 -0.39 10.25
CA GLY A 121 4.91 -0.31 9.81
C GLY A 121 5.08 -0.24 8.28
N LEU A 122 4.01 -0.39 7.51
CA LEU A 122 3.94 0.00 6.10
C LEU A 122 3.53 1.46 6.00
N GLY A 123 4.09 2.20 5.06
CA GLY A 123 3.66 3.57 4.76
C GLY A 123 2.20 3.64 4.31
N GLY A 124 1.68 4.83 4.11
CA GLY A 124 0.36 5.05 3.53
C GLY A 124 0.45 5.45 2.06
N CYS A 125 -0.53 5.04 1.29
CA CYS A 125 -0.59 5.32 -0.15
C CYS A 125 -1.08 6.76 -0.46
N GLN A 126 -1.69 7.47 0.51
CA GLN A 126 -2.06 8.88 0.36
C GLN A 126 -0.84 9.79 0.57
N ALA A 127 0.23 9.52 -0.18
CA ALA A 127 1.49 10.24 -0.22
C ALA A 127 2.01 10.30 -1.64
N GLU A 128 3.01 11.18 -1.90
CA GLU A 128 3.60 11.32 -3.23
C GLU A 128 4.29 10.05 -3.73
N ALA A 129 4.76 9.19 -2.80
CA ALA A 129 5.33 7.90 -3.12
C ALA A 129 5.15 6.91 -1.96
N VAL A 130 5.23 5.61 -2.26
CA VAL A 130 5.13 4.54 -1.27
C VAL A 130 6.14 3.42 -1.58
N ARG A 131 6.73 2.83 -0.54
CA ARG A 131 7.52 1.60 -0.66
C ARG A 131 6.59 0.40 -0.67
N VAL A 132 6.71 -0.44 -1.68
CA VAL A 132 5.97 -1.70 -1.79
C VAL A 132 6.94 -2.86 -1.53
N PRO A 133 6.80 -3.59 -0.42
CA PRO A 133 7.63 -4.76 -0.13
C PRO A 133 7.39 -5.86 -1.15
N ALA A 134 8.46 -6.57 -1.54
CA ALA A 134 8.40 -7.68 -2.49
C ALA A 134 7.56 -7.32 -3.75
N GLY A 135 7.99 -6.30 -4.48
CA GLY A 135 7.26 -5.68 -5.58
C GLY A 135 6.68 -6.65 -6.60
N ASP A 136 7.47 -7.64 -7.06
CA ASP A 136 7.02 -8.66 -8.01
C ASP A 136 5.83 -9.52 -7.52
N VAL A 137 5.53 -9.47 -6.21
CA VAL A 137 4.41 -10.22 -5.60
C VAL A 137 3.24 -9.29 -5.27
N ASN A 138 3.55 -8.08 -4.81
CA ASN A 138 2.60 -7.16 -4.21
C ASN A 138 2.25 -5.96 -5.11
N ALA A 139 2.74 -5.94 -6.33
CA ALA A 139 2.30 -4.97 -7.33
C ALA A 139 2.05 -5.68 -8.65
N MET A 140 1.08 -5.20 -9.38
CA MET A 140 0.71 -5.74 -10.69
C MET A 140 0.68 -4.62 -11.73
N ARG A 141 1.27 -4.86 -12.91
CA ARG A 141 1.15 -3.88 -14.00
C ARG A 141 -0.30 -3.59 -14.29
N LEU A 142 -0.61 -2.31 -14.46
CA LEU A 142 -1.93 -1.89 -14.90
C LEU A 142 -2.21 -2.53 -16.27
N PRO A 143 -3.32 -3.24 -16.45
CA PRO A 143 -3.64 -3.89 -17.72
C PRO A 143 -3.74 -2.88 -18.86
N GLU A 144 -3.36 -3.31 -20.06
CA GLU A 144 -3.50 -2.48 -21.26
C GLU A 144 -4.95 -2.06 -21.49
N GLY A 145 -5.16 -0.79 -21.80
CA GLY A 145 -6.50 -0.20 -22.00
C GLY A 145 -7.22 0.21 -20.72
N VAL A 146 -6.65 -0.08 -19.54
CA VAL A 146 -7.19 0.38 -18.25
C VAL A 146 -6.50 1.69 -17.86
N GLY A 147 -7.28 2.73 -17.62
CA GLY A 147 -6.78 4.03 -17.15
C GLY A 147 -6.43 3.98 -15.66
N VAL A 148 -5.60 4.94 -15.20
CA VAL A 148 -5.17 5.06 -13.79
C VAL A 148 -6.38 5.13 -12.84
N GLU A 149 -7.38 5.96 -13.16
CA GLU A 149 -8.60 6.11 -12.34
C GLU A 149 -9.41 4.82 -12.26
N GLN A 150 -9.51 4.08 -13.36
CA GLN A 150 -10.18 2.78 -13.38
C GLN A 150 -9.40 1.74 -12.57
N GLY A 151 -8.07 1.83 -12.61
CA GLY A 151 -7.16 0.98 -11.87
C GLY A 151 -7.35 1.05 -10.34
N ILE A 152 -7.81 2.19 -9.81
CA ILE A 152 -8.08 2.34 -8.37
C ILE A 152 -9.12 1.32 -7.89
N ALA A 153 -10.17 1.06 -8.64
CA ALA A 153 -11.16 0.05 -8.27
C ALA A 153 -10.57 -1.37 -8.13
N LEU A 154 -9.43 -1.63 -8.77
CA LEU A 154 -8.74 -2.94 -8.74
C LEU A 154 -7.83 -3.09 -7.52
N THR A 155 -7.55 -2.01 -6.77
CA THR A 155 -6.62 -2.03 -5.63
C THR A 155 -7.23 -2.67 -4.39
N ASP A 156 -8.49 -2.37 -4.07
CA ASP A 156 -9.20 -2.88 -2.90
C ASP A 156 -10.69 -3.14 -3.17
N ASN A 157 -11.42 -2.19 -3.76
CA ASN A 157 -12.88 -2.25 -3.88
C ASN A 157 -13.38 -3.50 -4.59
N LEU A 158 -12.88 -3.80 -5.78
CA LEU A 158 -13.30 -4.96 -6.55
C LEU A 158 -12.87 -6.27 -5.89
N PRO A 159 -11.61 -6.45 -5.45
CA PRO A 159 -11.19 -7.66 -4.74
C PRO A 159 -11.93 -7.90 -3.43
N THR A 160 -12.35 -6.85 -2.74
CA THR A 160 -13.10 -6.94 -1.49
C THR A 160 -14.56 -7.30 -1.74
N ALA A 161 -15.15 -6.84 -2.85
CA ALA A 161 -16.53 -7.11 -3.21
C ALA A 161 -16.73 -8.51 -3.83
N TYR A 162 -15.69 -9.09 -4.43
CA TYR A 162 -15.70 -10.41 -5.09
C TYR A 162 -15.58 -11.55 -4.07
#